data_8f15956c2b2f12f57ebba632bcf3e741
#
_entry.id   8f15956c2b2f12f57ebba632bcf3e741
#
_cell.length_a   1.000
_cell.length_b   1.000
_cell.length_c   1.000
_cell.angle_alpha   90.00
_cell.angle_beta   90.00
_cell.angle_gamma   90.00
#
_symmetry.space_group_name_H-M   'P 1'
#
loop_
_entity.id
_entity.type
_entity.pdbx_description
1 polymer ?
#
loop_
_entity_poly.entity_id
_entity_poly.type
_entity_poly.pdbx_seq_one_letter_code
_entity_poly.pdbx_strand_id
1 'polypeptide(L)'
;MNPESTPSSSQTAATETAATQTAAETQGLHADEEFAGTVADAIGEGLAPALITVTGPDRPGVTAAFFRMLSSYSVQLLDVEQSIFRGNLSLAALAGVEKENLDSMRDGLQATLSSYGMGVQVQVDRDLESTRPRSTHVMVVIGRPVTAVHISQIGQTLADYGANIDSIHGIADYPVTGLELELTVPDASPGGGVPLRKALAELTSDIGVDIAIERAGLSRRAKRLICFDVDSTLIQHEVIEMLAAYAGREDEVAAVTERAMRGELDFAESLHERVKALAGLDASVVDKVARDIKLTPGARTTIRTLKRLGYKAGVVSGGFIQVIEPLARELELDFARANTLEIVDGKLTGRVIGPVIDRKAKAESLKEFAWSNGIQLHQTVAVGDGANDIDMLSTAGLGIAFNAKPALQEVADASVNHPLLDQVLFLLGISRHEIEDADLRDGTYRRVPLRG
;
A
#
# COMPACT_ATOMS: atom_id res chain seq x y z
N MET A 1 18.16 -72.88 -16.15
CA MET A 1 19.25 -72.05 -16.71
C MET A 1 18.81 -70.62 -16.60
N ASN A 2 19.39 -69.92 -15.62
CA ASN A 2 19.32 -68.46 -15.48
C ASN A 2 20.18 -67.79 -16.55
N PRO A 3 19.94 -66.55 -16.91
CA PRO A 3 20.72 -65.52 -16.25
C PRO A 3 19.99 -64.24 -15.84
N GLU A 4 20.56 -63.72 -14.79
CA GLU A 4 20.41 -62.44 -14.15
C GLU A 4 20.28 -61.22 -15.10
N SER A 5 19.44 -60.27 -14.76
CA SER A 5 19.50 -58.92 -15.26
C SER A 5 19.51 -57.91 -14.10
N THR A 6 20.63 -57.23 -13.97
CA THR A 6 20.94 -56.11 -13.10
C THR A 6 20.02 -54.92 -13.30
N PRO A 7 19.64 -54.15 -12.27
CA PRO A 7 18.90 -52.91 -12.41
C PRO A 7 19.82 -51.74 -12.70
N SER A 8 19.40 -50.88 -13.65
CA SER A 8 20.12 -49.70 -14.11
C SER A 8 20.01 -48.53 -13.12
N SER A 9 21.16 -47.94 -12.91
CA SER A 9 21.45 -46.71 -12.17
C SER A 9 20.83 -45.48 -12.89
N SER A 10 19.68 -44.97 -12.43
CA SER A 10 19.14 -43.66 -12.89
C SER A 10 18.29 -42.92 -11.85
N GLN A 11 18.56 -43.10 -10.54
CA GLN A 11 17.83 -42.41 -9.49
C GLN A 11 18.71 -41.53 -8.56
N THR A 12 19.97 -41.34 -8.86
CA THR A 12 20.90 -40.59 -7.97
C THR A 12 21.27 -39.19 -8.50
N ALA A 13 20.77 -38.78 -9.67
CA ALA A 13 21.13 -37.47 -10.27
C ALA A 13 20.13 -36.34 -10.02
N ALA A 14 18.93 -36.63 -9.47
CA ALA A 14 17.88 -35.62 -9.25
C ALA A 14 17.91 -34.98 -7.85
N THR A 15 18.66 -35.53 -6.90
CA THR A 15 18.68 -35.05 -5.51
C THR A 15 19.83 -34.09 -5.22
N GLU A 16 20.87 -34.07 -6.04
CA GLU A 16 22.01 -33.15 -5.87
C GLU A 16 21.79 -31.78 -6.50
N THR A 17 20.90 -31.65 -7.48
CA THR A 17 20.63 -30.35 -8.16
C THR A 17 19.70 -29.45 -7.34
N ALA A 18 18.89 -30.00 -6.44
CA ALA A 18 17.98 -29.22 -5.58
C ALA A 18 18.70 -28.63 -4.35
N ALA A 19 19.77 -29.28 -3.88
CA ALA A 19 20.54 -28.81 -2.72
C ALA A 19 21.53 -27.69 -3.08
N THR A 20 21.91 -27.56 -4.36
CA THR A 20 22.86 -26.54 -4.83
C THR A 20 22.19 -25.23 -5.19
N GLN A 21 20.88 -25.22 -5.49
CA GLN A 21 20.13 -24.00 -5.73
C GLN A 21 19.71 -23.27 -4.45
N THR A 22 19.49 -24.00 -3.34
CA THR A 22 19.13 -23.40 -2.05
C THR A 22 20.32 -22.75 -1.33
N ALA A 23 21.56 -23.15 -1.67
CA ALA A 23 22.79 -22.57 -1.11
C ALA A 23 23.25 -21.29 -1.84
N ALA A 24 22.79 -21.06 -3.08
CA ALA A 24 23.15 -19.87 -3.85
C ALA A 24 22.24 -18.66 -3.54
N GLU A 25 21.03 -18.89 -3.02
CA GLU A 25 20.11 -17.80 -2.62
C GLU A 25 20.42 -17.23 -1.21
N THR A 26 21.21 -17.92 -0.40
CA THR A 26 21.55 -17.46 0.97
C THR A 26 22.87 -16.68 1.03
N GLN A 27 23.66 -16.63 -0.05
CA GLN A 27 24.95 -15.89 -0.11
C GLN A 27 24.82 -14.46 -0.68
N GLY A 28 23.64 -14.01 -1.09
CA GLY A 28 23.41 -12.67 -1.64
C GLY A 28 23.09 -11.57 -0.64
N LEU A 29 23.06 -11.86 0.67
CA LEU A 29 22.56 -10.93 1.70
C LEU A 29 23.64 -10.32 2.62
N HIS A 30 24.93 -10.55 2.35
CA HIS A 30 26.02 -9.98 3.16
C HIS A 30 26.90 -8.98 2.43
N ALA A 31 26.46 -8.38 1.32
CA ALA A 31 27.24 -7.40 0.58
C ALA A 31 27.08 -5.94 1.05
N ASP A 32 26.23 -5.67 2.03
CA ASP A 32 25.90 -4.30 2.45
C ASP A 32 26.69 -3.80 3.70
N GLU A 33 27.54 -4.60 4.32
CA GLU A 33 28.32 -4.19 5.50
C GLU A 33 29.67 -3.49 5.18
N GLU A 34 30.07 -3.42 3.90
CA GLU A 34 31.45 -3.00 3.54
C GLU A 34 31.57 -1.55 3.05
N PHE A 35 30.53 -0.72 3.11
CA PHE A 35 30.54 0.67 2.64
C PHE A 35 30.12 1.74 3.67
N ALA A 36 30.17 1.44 4.94
CA ALA A 36 30.01 2.46 5.99
C ALA A 36 31.36 3.20 6.22
N GLY A 37 31.78 3.97 5.22
CA GLY A 37 32.89 4.90 5.36
C GLY A 37 32.43 6.26 5.92
N THR A 38 33.34 7.01 6.55
CA THR A 38 33.07 8.40 6.93
C THR A 38 33.10 9.31 5.69
N VAL A 39 32.52 10.52 5.79
CA VAL A 39 32.63 11.53 4.71
C VAL A 39 34.12 11.80 4.39
N ALA A 40 35.00 11.69 5.40
CA ALA A 40 36.43 11.83 5.22
C ALA A 40 37.03 10.81 4.25
N ASP A 41 36.46 9.61 4.14
CA ASP A 41 36.88 8.55 3.20
C ASP A 41 36.39 8.80 1.78
N ALA A 42 35.30 9.56 1.63
CA ALA A 42 34.65 9.85 0.34
C ALA A 42 35.18 11.12 -0.35
N ILE A 43 35.88 11.97 0.36
CA ILE A 43 36.43 13.23 -0.13
C ILE A 43 37.91 13.10 -0.54
N GLY A 44 38.36 13.95 -1.48
CA GLY A 44 39.75 14.01 -1.92
C GLY A 44 40.73 14.45 -0.81
N GLU A 45 41.99 14.05 -0.96
CA GLU A 45 43.05 14.49 -0.03
C GLU A 45 43.11 16.03 0.08
N GLY A 46 43.20 16.54 1.30
CA GLY A 46 43.28 17.99 1.57
C GLY A 46 41.94 18.69 1.75
N LEU A 47 40.84 18.03 1.45
CA LEU A 47 39.48 18.54 1.69
C LEU A 47 39.02 18.29 3.14
N ALA A 48 38.13 19.15 3.62
CA ALA A 48 37.42 18.98 4.89
C ALA A 48 35.93 18.77 4.61
N PRO A 49 35.26 17.81 5.30
CA PRO A 49 33.84 17.65 5.19
C PRO A 49 33.12 18.83 5.84
N ALA A 50 32.17 19.41 5.11
CA ALA A 50 31.34 20.51 5.54
C ALA A 50 29.87 20.24 5.26
N LEU A 51 29.05 20.28 6.30
CA LEU A 51 27.60 20.32 6.20
C LEU A 51 27.15 21.77 6.19
N ILE A 52 26.59 22.20 5.08
CA ILE A 52 26.13 23.57 4.85
C ILE A 52 24.60 23.55 4.88
N THR A 53 24.00 24.28 5.84
CA THR A 53 22.55 24.38 5.96
C THR A 53 22.11 25.82 5.73
N VAL A 54 21.11 26.00 4.87
CA VAL A 54 20.50 27.28 4.51
C VAL A 54 19.00 27.22 4.79
N THR A 55 18.51 28.19 5.58
CA THR A 55 17.07 28.23 5.95
C THR A 55 16.52 29.64 5.83
N GLY A 56 15.27 29.76 5.38
CA GLY A 56 14.60 31.06 5.27
C GLY A 56 13.41 31.05 4.30
N PRO A 57 12.91 32.24 3.94
CA PRO A 57 11.78 32.31 3.01
C PRO A 57 12.14 31.79 1.63
N ASP A 58 11.25 30.95 1.06
CA ASP A 58 11.42 30.46 -0.30
C ASP A 58 11.27 31.62 -1.32
N ARG A 59 12.27 31.77 -2.16
CA ARG A 59 12.30 32.76 -3.23
C ARG A 59 13.02 32.22 -4.46
N PRO A 60 12.53 32.54 -5.68
CA PRO A 60 13.26 32.23 -6.91
C PRO A 60 14.70 32.76 -6.86
N GLY A 61 15.66 31.92 -7.22
CA GLY A 61 17.07 32.29 -7.32
C GLY A 61 17.92 31.94 -6.09
N VAL A 62 17.35 31.59 -4.95
CA VAL A 62 18.10 31.21 -3.74
C VAL A 62 19.03 30.03 -4.03
N THR A 63 18.52 28.94 -4.54
CA THR A 63 19.32 27.75 -4.88
C THR A 63 20.41 28.06 -5.90
N ALA A 64 20.12 28.88 -6.92
CA ALA A 64 21.10 29.29 -7.90
C ALA A 64 22.19 30.17 -7.31
N ALA A 65 21.85 31.09 -6.40
CA ALA A 65 22.83 31.94 -5.69
C ALA A 65 23.72 31.09 -4.77
N PHE A 66 23.15 30.14 -4.06
CA PHE A 66 23.89 29.20 -3.20
C PHE A 66 24.95 28.43 -3.99
N PHE A 67 24.54 27.70 -5.05
CA PHE A 67 25.49 26.90 -5.83
C PHE A 67 26.49 27.74 -6.63
N ARG A 68 26.10 28.94 -7.09
CA ARG A 68 27.04 29.87 -7.72
C ARG A 68 28.14 30.29 -6.76
N MET A 69 27.81 30.54 -5.50
CA MET A 69 28.77 30.85 -4.48
C MET A 69 29.72 29.70 -4.19
N LEU A 70 29.17 28.48 -4.02
CA LEU A 70 29.95 27.26 -3.82
C LEU A 70 30.91 26.99 -4.99
N SER A 71 30.46 27.21 -6.22
CA SER A 71 31.28 26.95 -7.42
C SER A 71 32.55 27.82 -7.49
N SER A 72 32.62 28.93 -6.73
CA SER A 72 33.82 29.79 -6.64
C SER A 72 34.94 29.18 -5.79
N TYR A 73 34.67 28.08 -5.06
CA TYR A 73 35.59 27.45 -4.14
C TYR A 73 35.99 26.02 -4.49
N SER A 74 35.73 25.57 -5.72
CA SER A 74 36.06 24.21 -6.19
C SER A 74 35.56 23.12 -5.24
N VAL A 75 34.33 23.25 -4.75
CA VAL A 75 33.72 22.36 -3.78
C VAL A 75 33.38 21.01 -4.43
N GLN A 76 33.75 19.91 -3.80
CA GLN A 76 33.28 18.56 -4.14
C GLN A 76 31.92 18.33 -3.45
N LEU A 77 30.84 18.32 -4.22
CA LEU A 77 29.50 18.08 -3.71
C LEU A 77 29.25 16.57 -3.54
N LEU A 78 28.84 16.16 -2.34
CA LEU A 78 28.59 14.74 -1.98
C LEU A 78 27.12 14.44 -1.90
N ASP A 79 26.33 15.30 -1.24
CA ASP A 79 24.88 15.12 -1.10
C ASP A 79 24.18 16.49 -1.03
N VAL A 80 22.94 16.54 -1.46
CA VAL A 80 22.09 17.74 -1.42
C VAL A 80 20.67 17.37 -1.11
N GLU A 81 20.08 18.07 -0.15
CA GLU A 81 18.66 17.96 0.16
C GLU A 81 18.02 19.35 0.22
N GLN A 82 16.88 19.51 -0.46
CA GLN A 82 16.09 20.74 -0.38
C GLN A 82 14.64 20.41 -0.12
N SER A 83 14.05 21.08 0.85
CA SER A 83 12.63 21.01 1.12
C SER A 83 12.01 22.39 1.25
N ILE A 84 10.74 22.52 0.84
CA ILE A 84 9.96 23.74 1.02
C ILE A 84 8.72 23.39 1.84
N PHE A 85 8.60 23.98 3.02
CA PHE A 85 7.44 23.80 3.86
C PHE A 85 6.74 25.14 4.11
N ARG A 86 5.52 25.28 3.56
CA ARG A 86 4.69 26.48 3.75
C ARG A 86 5.42 27.81 3.44
N GLY A 87 6.21 27.83 2.34
CA GLY A 87 6.96 29.01 1.92
C GLY A 87 8.28 29.24 2.67
N ASN A 88 8.71 28.30 3.49
CA ASN A 88 10.03 28.27 4.10
C ASN A 88 10.89 27.20 3.42
N LEU A 89 12.05 27.60 2.92
CA LEU A 89 13.05 26.74 2.30
C LEU A 89 14.06 26.27 3.34
N SER A 90 14.36 24.98 3.32
CA SER A 90 15.52 24.38 3.97
C SER A 90 16.35 23.68 2.89
N LEU A 91 17.62 24.08 2.75
CA LEU A 91 18.57 23.48 1.82
C LEU A 91 19.79 23.05 2.62
N ALA A 92 20.14 21.78 2.52
CA ALA A 92 21.37 21.22 3.10
C ALA A 92 22.26 20.69 1.96
N ALA A 93 23.56 20.93 2.08
CA ALA A 93 24.57 20.36 1.19
C ALA A 93 25.72 19.79 2.01
N LEU A 94 26.08 18.54 1.73
CA LEU A 94 27.27 17.89 2.24
C LEU A 94 28.36 17.99 1.19
N ALA A 95 29.52 18.56 1.56
CA ALA A 95 30.56 18.88 0.59
C ALA A 95 31.97 18.72 1.15
N GLY A 96 32.91 18.34 0.29
CA GLY A 96 34.33 18.46 0.54
C GLY A 96 34.82 19.84 0.14
N VAL A 97 35.45 20.58 1.08
CA VAL A 97 35.92 21.95 0.89
C VAL A 97 37.39 22.03 1.30
N GLU A 98 38.22 22.75 0.54
CA GLU A 98 39.60 23.03 0.96
C GLU A 98 39.60 23.78 2.30
N LYS A 99 40.40 23.31 3.26
CA LYS A 99 40.42 23.84 4.64
C LYS A 99 40.67 25.34 4.69
N GLU A 100 41.51 25.82 3.78
CA GLU A 100 41.90 27.24 3.68
C GLU A 100 40.71 28.11 3.21
N ASN A 101 39.74 27.53 2.52
CA ASN A 101 38.59 28.21 1.94
C ASN A 101 37.34 28.23 2.84
N LEU A 102 37.32 27.47 3.93
CA LEU A 102 36.13 27.29 4.78
C LEU A 102 35.54 28.60 5.32
N ASP A 103 36.38 29.46 5.89
CA ASP A 103 35.92 30.73 6.49
C ASP A 103 35.48 31.72 5.40
N SER A 104 36.26 31.88 4.33
CA SER A 104 35.90 32.75 3.22
C SER A 104 34.63 32.30 2.49
N MET A 105 34.40 30.96 2.35
CA MET A 105 33.20 30.40 1.82
C MET A 105 32.00 30.67 2.72
N ARG A 106 32.14 30.49 4.05
CA ARG A 106 31.07 30.78 5.02
C ARG A 106 30.64 32.24 4.94
N ASP A 107 31.60 33.15 4.97
CA ASP A 107 31.36 34.60 4.91
C ASP A 107 30.73 35.00 3.57
N GLY A 108 31.18 34.43 2.45
CA GLY A 108 30.65 34.64 1.12
C GLY A 108 29.20 34.14 0.98
N LEU A 109 28.91 32.96 1.50
CA LEU A 109 27.57 32.42 1.55
C LEU A 109 26.64 33.31 2.39
N GLN A 110 27.06 33.68 3.59
CA GLN A 110 26.29 34.54 4.48
C GLN A 110 26.01 35.90 3.83
N ALA A 111 27.02 36.54 3.23
CA ALA A 111 26.87 37.84 2.54
C ALA A 111 25.88 37.71 1.33
N THR A 112 26.05 36.66 0.53
CA THR A 112 25.23 36.45 -0.66
C THR A 112 23.76 36.14 -0.32
N LEU A 113 23.53 35.24 0.63
CA LEU A 113 22.21 34.71 0.94
C LEU A 113 21.42 35.59 1.92
N SER A 114 22.08 36.45 2.69
CA SER A 114 21.37 37.43 3.55
C SER A 114 20.49 38.40 2.74
N SER A 115 20.86 38.72 1.50
CA SER A 115 20.02 39.53 0.61
C SER A 115 18.68 38.87 0.24
N TYR A 116 18.62 37.55 0.34
CA TYR A 116 17.38 36.74 0.17
C TYR A 116 16.66 36.52 1.50
N GLY A 117 17.20 36.99 2.64
CA GLY A 117 16.64 36.74 3.96
C GLY A 117 16.93 35.36 4.52
N MET A 118 17.97 34.69 3.99
CA MET A 118 18.38 33.35 4.40
C MET A 118 19.41 33.36 5.53
N GLY A 119 19.25 32.43 6.47
CA GLY A 119 20.30 32.09 7.45
C GLY A 119 21.18 30.97 6.89
N VAL A 120 22.49 31.04 7.19
CA VAL A 120 23.49 30.05 6.76
C VAL A 120 24.21 29.50 7.99
N GLN A 121 24.33 28.17 8.06
CA GLN A 121 25.16 27.47 9.03
C GLN A 121 26.15 26.57 8.29
N VAL A 122 27.41 26.53 8.74
CA VAL A 122 28.44 25.64 8.21
C VAL A 122 29.03 24.87 9.37
N GLN A 123 28.83 23.57 9.39
CA GLN A 123 29.39 22.65 10.37
C GLN A 123 30.52 21.85 9.70
N VAL A 124 31.67 21.81 10.30
CA VAL A 124 32.82 21.03 9.85
C VAL A 124 33.03 19.90 10.84
N ASP A 125 32.76 18.67 10.40
CA ASP A 125 32.90 17.49 11.25
C ASP A 125 33.50 16.35 10.42
N ARG A 126 34.51 15.70 10.97
CA ARG A 126 35.18 14.57 10.32
C ARG A 126 34.43 13.28 10.46
N ASP A 127 33.57 13.18 11.47
CA ASP A 127 32.80 11.98 11.82
C ASP A 127 31.41 11.99 11.18
N LEU A 128 31.12 12.95 10.26
CA LEU A 128 29.91 12.94 9.48
C LEU A 128 29.83 11.62 8.65
N GLU A 129 28.72 10.93 8.74
CA GLU A 129 28.48 9.73 7.94
C GLU A 129 28.46 10.07 6.44
N SER A 130 29.18 9.29 5.63
CA SER A 130 29.29 9.53 4.18
C SER A 130 28.08 9.13 3.41
N THR A 131 27.26 8.26 3.98
CA THR A 131 26.06 7.71 3.34
C THR A 131 24.84 8.02 4.17
N ARG A 132 23.81 8.53 3.51
CA ARG A 132 22.48 8.65 4.12
C ARG A 132 21.99 7.23 4.48
N PRO A 133 21.60 6.97 5.74
CA PRO A 133 20.98 5.69 6.07
C PRO A 133 19.81 5.44 5.11
N ARG A 134 19.79 4.27 4.48
CA ARG A 134 18.66 3.90 3.62
C ARG A 134 17.51 3.47 4.53
N SER A 135 16.39 4.14 4.39
CA SER A 135 15.17 3.73 5.07
C SER A 135 14.80 2.30 4.68
N THR A 136 14.58 1.47 5.68
CA THR A 136 14.27 0.04 5.50
C THR A 136 12.77 -0.21 5.36
N HIS A 137 11.95 0.71 5.88
CA HIS A 137 10.49 0.62 5.91
C HIS A 137 9.85 1.96 5.55
N VAL A 138 8.61 1.86 5.07
CA VAL A 138 7.71 3.00 4.89
C VAL A 138 6.46 2.74 5.72
N MET A 139 6.04 3.74 6.46
CA MET A 139 4.81 3.71 7.24
C MET A 139 3.85 4.80 6.74
N VAL A 140 2.60 4.42 6.55
CA VAL A 140 1.51 5.34 6.21
C VAL A 140 0.57 5.46 7.40
N VAL A 141 0.28 6.70 7.81
CA VAL A 141 -0.65 7.02 8.89
C VAL A 141 -1.81 7.80 8.32
N ILE A 142 -3.04 7.34 8.53
CA ILE A 142 -4.26 7.98 8.04
C ILE A 142 -5.21 8.21 9.21
N GLY A 143 -5.74 9.42 9.35
CA GLY A 143 -6.68 9.74 10.41
C GLY A 143 -7.58 10.93 10.08
N ARG A 144 -8.61 11.13 10.90
CA ARG A 144 -9.57 12.22 10.69
C ARG A 144 -9.85 13.00 11.98
N PRO A 145 -8.96 13.94 12.33
CA PRO A 145 -7.62 14.21 11.80
C PRO A 145 -6.52 13.38 12.48
N VAL A 146 -5.31 13.37 11.92
CA VAL A 146 -4.11 12.96 12.67
C VAL A 146 -3.69 14.14 13.57
N THR A 147 -3.47 13.86 14.86
CA THR A 147 -3.10 14.86 15.87
C THR A 147 -1.67 14.67 16.37
N ALA A 148 -1.12 15.68 17.07
CA ALA A 148 0.20 15.58 17.69
C ALA A 148 0.29 14.43 18.71
N VAL A 149 -0.83 14.11 19.41
CA VAL A 149 -0.90 12.98 20.34
C VAL A 149 -0.68 11.66 19.62
N HIS A 150 -1.33 11.47 18.45
CA HIS A 150 -1.16 10.25 17.65
C HIS A 150 0.30 10.09 17.21
N ILE A 151 0.93 11.16 16.70
CA ILE A 151 2.34 11.11 16.27
C ILE A 151 3.29 10.87 17.44
N SER A 152 2.99 11.43 18.63
CA SER A 152 3.79 11.18 19.83
C SER A 152 3.72 9.70 20.25
N GLN A 153 2.54 9.09 20.24
CA GLN A 153 2.36 7.67 20.59
C GLN A 153 3.02 6.75 19.56
N ILE A 154 2.86 7.05 18.27
CA ILE A 154 3.54 6.32 17.18
C ILE A 154 5.06 6.44 17.34
N GLY A 155 5.58 7.66 17.54
CA GLY A 155 7.01 7.90 17.72
C GLY A 155 7.57 7.15 18.95
N GLN A 156 6.84 7.12 20.05
CA GLN A 156 7.24 6.34 21.23
C GLN A 156 7.29 4.84 20.92
N THR A 157 6.25 4.30 20.27
CA THR A 157 6.24 2.88 19.87
C THR A 157 7.42 2.56 18.96
N LEU A 158 7.71 3.41 17.96
CA LEU A 158 8.87 3.21 17.09
C LEU A 158 10.19 3.21 17.88
N ALA A 159 10.36 4.17 18.79
CA ALA A 159 11.56 4.27 19.64
C ALA A 159 11.74 3.05 20.55
N ASP A 160 10.67 2.52 21.12
CA ASP A 160 10.70 1.31 21.97
C ASP A 160 11.19 0.07 21.21
N TYR A 161 11.04 0.05 19.89
CA TYR A 161 11.59 -0.99 19.00
C TYR A 161 12.91 -0.59 18.32
N GLY A 162 13.51 0.53 18.71
CA GLY A 162 14.77 1.03 18.16
C GLY A 162 14.67 1.58 16.74
N ALA A 163 13.45 1.77 16.22
CA ALA A 163 13.24 2.33 14.89
C ALA A 163 13.38 3.85 14.89
N ASN A 164 14.03 4.40 13.86
CA ASN A 164 14.16 5.83 13.64
C ASN A 164 13.19 6.32 12.56
N ILE A 165 12.71 7.55 12.71
CA ILE A 165 11.96 8.26 11.68
C ILE A 165 12.96 9.10 10.88
N ASP A 166 13.14 8.75 9.62
CA ASP A 166 14.12 9.41 8.73
C ASP A 166 13.49 10.60 8.00
N SER A 167 12.22 10.49 7.62
CA SER A 167 11.46 11.58 7.01
C SER A 167 9.95 11.47 7.29
N ILE A 168 9.23 12.59 7.22
CA ILE A 168 7.76 12.65 7.31
C ILE A 168 7.24 13.53 6.18
N HIS A 169 6.36 12.98 5.34
CA HIS A 169 5.72 13.70 4.25
C HIS A 169 4.20 13.69 4.36
N GLY A 170 3.56 14.83 4.13
CA GLY A 170 2.11 14.89 4.00
C GLY A 170 1.67 14.36 2.64
N ILE A 171 0.82 13.32 2.62
CA ILE A 171 0.29 12.72 1.39
C ILE A 171 -1.21 13.03 1.16
N ALA A 172 -1.92 13.45 2.20
CA ALA A 172 -3.30 13.90 2.11
C ALA A 172 -3.60 14.93 3.20
N ASP A 173 -4.37 15.97 2.84
CA ASP A 173 -4.87 16.98 3.75
C ASP A 173 -6.41 17.00 3.83
N TYR A 174 -7.06 16.27 2.94
CA TYR A 174 -8.51 16.18 2.82
C TYR A 174 -8.94 14.90 2.09
N PRO A 175 -10.07 14.24 2.45
CA PRO A 175 -10.93 14.46 3.62
C PRO A 175 -10.37 13.88 4.91
N VAL A 176 -9.21 13.26 4.84
CA VAL A 176 -8.41 12.71 5.93
C VAL A 176 -7.03 13.36 5.93
N THR A 177 -6.36 13.35 7.06
CA THR A 177 -4.93 13.63 7.11
C THR A 177 -4.18 12.34 6.84
N GLY A 178 -3.31 12.36 5.84
CA GLY A 178 -2.43 11.24 5.50
C GLY A 178 -0.96 11.67 5.61
N LEU A 179 -0.16 10.86 6.29
CA LEU A 179 1.28 11.06 6.43
C LEU A 179 2.01 9.80 5.96
N GLU A 180 3.09 9.97 5.23
CA GLU A 180 4.05 8.93 4.92
C GLU A 180 5.34 9.19 5.70
N LEU A 181 5.82 8.16 6.40
CA LEU A 181 7.05 8.20 7.19
C LEU A 181 8.02 7.18 6.62
N GLU A 182 9.22 7.61 6.32
CA GLU A 182 10.33 6.70 6.02
C GLU A 182 11.04 6.36 7.31
N LEU A 183 11.35 5.08 7.50
CA LEU A 183 11.85 4.56 8.77
C LEU A 183 13.10 3.69 8.55
N THR A 184 14.07 3.83 9.42
CA THR A 184 15.12 2.84 9.61
C THR A 184 14.76 1.95 10.80
N VAL A 185 14.45 0.69 10.52
CA VAL A 185 14.12 -0.33 11.53
C VAL A 185 15.32 -1.27 11.64
N PRO A 186 15.89 -1.49 12.84
CA PRO A 186 17.03 -2.38 13.02
C PRO A 186 16.71 -3.82 12.63
N ASP A 187 17.63 -4.48 11.92
CA ASP A 187 17.49 -5.88 11.49
C ASP A 187 17.60 -6.91 12.64
N ALA A 188 17.83 -6.47 13.87
CA ALA A 188 18.13 -7.28 15.03
C ALA A 188 16.99 -8.18 15.57
N SER A 189 15.85 -8.26 14.88
CA SER A 189 14.76 -9.16 15.26
C SER A 189 14.68 -10.35 14.33
N PRO A 190 14.80 -11.61 14.81
CA PRO A 190 14.46 -12.79 14.04
C PRO A 190 13.00 -12.68 13.58
N GLY A 191 12.80 -12.49 12.27
CA GLY A 191 11.47 -12.23 11.68
C GLY A 191 11.23 -10.80 11.22
N GLY A 192 12.25 -9.92 11.20
CA GLY A 192 12.30 -8.61 10.53
C GLY A 192 11.01 -7.79 10.67
N GLY A 193 10.83 -7.05 11.76
CA GLY A 193 9.70 -6.10 11.91
C GLY A 193 8.35 -6.69 12.32
N VAL A 194 8.19 -8.02 12.45
CA VAL A 194 6.93 -8.63 12.90
C VAL A 194 6.48 -8.14 14.28
N PRO A 195 7.35 -8.02 15.30
CA PRO A 195 6.97 -7.49 16.60
C PRO A 195 6.51 -6.02 16.52
N LEU A 196 7.19 -5.19 15.74
CA LEU A 196 6.82 -3.80 15.52
C LEU A 196 5.47 -3.69 14.81
N ARG A 197 5.23 -4.50 13.76
CA ARG A 197 3.95 -4.52 13.04
C ARG A 197 2.79 -4.85 13.99
N LYS A 198 2.99 -5.84 14.87
CA LYS A 198 1.97 -6.21 15.86
C LYS A 198 1.69 -5.08 16.86
N ALA A 199 2.72 -4.45 17.41
CA ALA A 199 2.57 -3.33 18.33
C ALA A 199 1.87 -2.13 17.66
N LEU A 200 2.17 -1.83 16.39
CA LEU A 200 1.49 -0.80 15.62
C LEU A 200 0.03 -1.15 15.32
N ALA A 201 -0.30 -2.42 15.08
CA ALA A 201 -1.68 -2.87 14.88
C ALA A 201 -2.50 -2.74 16.18
N GLU A 202 -1.93 -3.08 17.33
CA GLU A 202 -2.55 -2.86 18.64
C GLU A 202 -2.76 -1.37 18.89
N LEU A 203 -1.76 -0.54 18.63
CA LEU A 203 -1.85 0.92 18.76
C LEU A 203 -2.96 1.51 17.87
N THR A 204 -3.08 1.05 16.60
CA THR A 204 -4.15 1.49 15.68
C THR A 204 -5.54 1.36 16.33
N SER A 205 -5.79 0.23 16.99
CA SER A 205 -7.07 -0.02 17.67
C SER A 205 -7.33 0.94 18.83
N ASP A 206 -6.27 1.37 19.52
CA ASP A 206 -6.37 2.21 20.71
C ASP A 206 -6.54 3.70 20.36
N ILE A 207 -5.87 4.17 19.31
CA ILE A 207 -5.81 5.62 19.01
C ILE A 207 -6.74 6.06 17.89
N GLY A 208 -7.35 5.13 17.14
CA GLY A 208 -8.34 5.44 16.12
C GLY A 208 -7.76 6.11 14.85
N VAL A 209 -6.50 5.85 14.53
CA VAL A 209 -5.87 6.16 13.24
C VAL A 209 -5.39 4.89 12.56
N ASP A 210 -5.45 4.83 11.25
CA ASP A 210 -4.96 3.71 10.47
C ASP A 210 -3.46 3.80 10.30
N ILE A 211 -2.75 2.70 10.56
CA ILE A 211 -1.30 2.59 10.41
C ILE A 211 -0.99 1.38 9.54
N ALA A 212 -0.25 1.60 8.47
CA ALA A 212 0.29 0.55 7.63
C ALA A 212 1.81 0.67 7.57
N ILE A 213 2.53 -0.43 7.71
CA ILE A 213 3.98 -0.48 7.58
C ILE A 213 4.38 -1.59 6.60
N GLU A 214 5.22 -1.26 5.64
CA GLU A 214 5.79 -2.21 4.69
C GLU A 214 7.28 -1.95 4.46
N ARG A 215 7.99 -2.93 3.90
CA ARG A 215 9.40 -2.75 3.55
C ARG A 215 9.54 -1.72 2.45
N ALA A 216 10.52 -0.82 2.61
CA ALA A 216 10.90 0.13 1.57
C ALA A 216 11.54 -0.59 0.36
N GLY A 217 11.64 0.12 -0.76
CA GLY A 217 12.35 -0.35 -1.95
C GLY A 217 11.44 -0.65 -3.15
N LEU A 218 12.01 -1.34 -4.14
CA LEU A 218 11.35 -1.55 -5.43
C LEU A 218 10.09 -2.43 -5.34
N SER A 219 10.03 -3.38 -4.40
CA SER A 219 8.88 -4.26 -4.23
C SER A 219 7.59 -3.50 -3.89
N ARG A 220 7.67 -2.41 -3.11
CA ARG A 220 6.53 -1.54 -2.83
C ARG A 220 5.99 -0.89 -4.10
N ARG A 221 6.88 -0.45 -4.99
CA ARG A 221 6.54 0.20 -6.27
C ARG A 221 6.23 -0.78 -7.40
N ALA A 222 6.39 -2.07 -7.16
CA ALA A 222 6.21 -3.11 -8.16
C ALA A 222 4.76 -3.60 -8.31
N LYS A 223 3.80 -3.07 -7.52
CA LYS A 223 2.39 -3.48 -7.60
C LYS A 223 1.82 -3.20 -8.98
N ARG A 224 1.07 -4.18 -9.54
CA ARG A 224 0.55 -4.14 -10.93
C ARG A 224 -0.87 -4.66 -11.07
N LEU A 225 -1.38 -5.37 -10.08
CA LEU A 225 -2.73 -5.92 -10.08
C LEU A 225 -3.41 -5.62 -8.74
N ILE A 226 -4.66 -5.19 -8.80
CA ILE A 226 -5.50 -5.04 -7.63
C ILE A 226 -6.80 -5.82 -7.80
N CYS A 227 -7.17 -6.54 -6.75
CA CYS A 227 -8.40 -7.31 -6.66
C CYS A 227 -9.22 -6.84 -5.46
N PHE A 228 -10.46 -6.45 -5.70
CA PHE A 228 -11.40 -6.05 -4.66
C PHE A 228 -12.43 -7.13 -4.41
N ASP A 229 -12.87 -7.27 -3.16
CA ASP A 229 -14.21 -7.76 -2.89
C ASP A 229 -15.25 -6.73 -3.33
N VAL A 230 -16.49 -7.14 -3.48
CA VAL A 230 -17.56 -6.26 -3.95
C VAL A 230 -18.44 -5.80 -2.80
N ASP A 231 -19.13 -6.76 -2.16
CA ASP A 231 -20.11 -6.47 -1.11
C ASP A 231 -19.41 -5.81 0.08
N SER A 232 -19.95 -4.70 0.58
CA SER A 232 -19.39 -3.90 1.69
C SER A 232 -17.95 -3.35 1.48
N THR A 233 -17.33 -3.63 0.33
CA THR A 233 -16.00 -3.13 -0.05
C THR A 233 -16.09 -2.16 -1.24
N LEU A 234 -16.32 -2.63 -2.47
CA LEU A 234 -16.46 -1.78 -3.65
C LEU A 234 -17.82 -1.07 -3.70
N ILE A 235 -18.85 -1.71 -3.13
CA ILE A 235 -20.22 -1.19 -2.99
C ILE A 235 -20.62 -1.10 -1.51
N GLN A 236 -21.63 -0.27 -1.21
CA GLN A 236 -22.03 0.01 0.17
C GLN A 236 -22.96 -1.05 0.79
N HIS A 237 -23.46 -2.00 -0.01
CA HIS A 237 -24.51 -2.94 0.37
C HIS A 237 -24.12 -4.38 0.02
N GLU A 238 -24.86 -5.33 0.58
CA GLU A 238 -24.81 -6.73 0.21
C GLU A 238 -25.80 -7.01 -0.92
N VAL A 239 -25.33 -7.53 -2.06
CA VAL A 239 -26.19 -7.82 -3.25
C VAL A 239 -27.34 -8.77 -2.90
N ILE A 240 -27.06 -9.78 -2.07
CA ILE A 240 -28.09 -10.77 -1.70
C ILE A 240 -29.21 -10.15 -0.86
N GLU A 241 -28.90 -9.19 0.01
CA GLU A 241 -29.89 -8.46 0.81
C GLU A 241 -30.75 -7.57 -0.08
N MET A 242 -30.14 -6.89 -1.05
CA MET A 242 -30.89 -6.09 -2.02
C MET A 242 -31.87 -6.94 -2.85
N LEU A 243 -31.47 -8.15 -3.26
CA LEU A 243 -32.34 -9.10 -3.95
C LEU A 243 -33.46 -9.61 -3.02
N ALA A 244 -33.15 -9.89 -1.75
CA ALA A 244 -34.11 -10.33 -0.76
C ALA A 244 -35.20 -9.27 -0.49
N ALA A 245 -34.84 -7.99 -0.48
CA ALA A 245 -35.78 -6.87 -0.34
C ALA A 245 -36.81 -6.88 -1.47
N TYR A 246 -36.38 -7.09 -2.71
CA TYR A 246 -37.29 -7.23 -3.84
C TYR A 246 -38.18 -8.50 -3.79
N ALA A 247 -37.72 -9.54 -3.11
CA ALA A 247 -38.47 -10.77 -2.90
C ALA A 247 -39.43 -10.69 -1.70
N GLY A 248 -39.30 -9.64 -0.83
CA GLY A 248 -40.00 -9.58 0.45
C GLY A 248 -39.54 -10.66 1.44
N ARG A 249 -38.25 -11.04 1.40
CA ARG A 249 -37.63 -12.16 2.12
C ARG A 249 -36.43 -11.73 2.97
N GLU A 250 -36.36 -10.44 3.33
CA GLU A 250 -35.24 -9.89 4.10
C GLU A 250 -35.06 -10.63 5.42
N ASP A 251 -36.15 -10.91 6.15
CA ASP A 251 -36.12 -11.61 7.44
C ASP A 251 -35.57 -13.03 7.30
N GLU A 252 -35.94 -13.75 6.21
CA GLU A 252 -35.46 -15.10 5.97
C GLU A 252 -33.94 -15.09 5.70
N VAL A 253 -33.47 -14.18 4.85
CA VAL A 253 -32.04 -14.03 4.52
C VAL A 253 -31.23 -13.59 5.74
N ALA A 254 -31.76 -12.66 6.53
CA ALA A 254 -31.11 -12.21 7.76
C ALA A 254 -30.96 -13.34 8.79
N ALA A 255 -32.01 -14.18 8.96
CA ALA A 255 -31.97 -15.32 9.88
C ALA A 255 -30.91 -16.36 9.46
N VAL A 256 -30.75 -16.62 8.15
CA VAL A 256 -29.70 -17.52 7.63
C VAL A 256 -28.31 -16.91 7.86
N THR A 257 -28.16 -15.63 7.63
CA THR A 257 -26.87 -14.90 7.88
C THR A 257 -26.49 -14.99 9.35
N GLU A 258 -27.43 -14.82 10.26
CA GLU A 258 -27.18 -14.92 11.71
C GLU A 258 -26.77 -16.34 12.14
N ARG A 259 -27.39 -17.39 11.56
CA ARG A 259 -26.99 -18.80 11.79
C ARG A 259 -25.57 -19.07 11.29
N ALA A 260 -25.23 -18.56 10.11
CA ALA A 260 -23.86 -18.67 9.58
C ALA A 260 -22.83 -17.95 10.47
N MET A 261 -23.17 -16.78 11.01
CA MET A 261 -22.30 -16.04 11.96
C MET A 261 -22.08 -16.80 13.27
N ARG A 262 -23.05 -17.63 13.69
CA ARG A 262 -22.88 -18.51 14.86
C ARG A 262 -22.14 -19.79 14.54
N GLY A 263 -21.71 -19.99 13.29
CA GLY A 263 -20.99 -21.20 12.86
C GLY A 263 -21.87 -22.44 12.66
N GLU A 264 -23.19 -22.26 12.55
CA GLU A 264 -24.14 -23.37 12.32
C GLU A 264 -24.18 -23.83 10.86
N LEU A 265 -23.73 -22.98 9.93
CA LEU A 265 -23.67 -23.21 8.49
C LEU A 265 -22.28 -22.84 7.97
N ASP A 266 -21.78 -23.63 7.03
CA ASP A 266 -20.63 -23.21 6.24
C ASP A 266 -21.03 -22.16 5.19
N PHE A 267 -20.02 -21.60 4.49
CA PHE A 267 -20.25 -20.53 3.51
C PHE A 267 -21.17 -20.98 2.37
N ALA A 268 -20.94 -22.19 1.83
CA ALA A 268 -21.71 -22.72 0.69
C ALA A 268 -23.15 -23.04 1.11
N GLU A 269 -23.33 -23.67 2.28
CA GLU A 269 -24.65 -23.95 2.86
C GLU A 269 -25.45 -22.66 3.07
N SER A 270 -24.80 -21.64 3.69
CA SER A 270 -25.41 -20.35 3.91
C SER A 270 -25.79 -19.65 2.60
N LEU A 271 -24.92 -19.68 1.58
CA LEU A 271 -25.21 -19.14 0.26
C LEU A 271 -26.43 -19.82 -0.36
N HIS A 272 -26.45 -21.16 -0.38
CA HIS A 272 -27.55 -21.92 -0.95
C HIS A 272 -28.89 -21.68 -0.24
N GLU A 273 -28.90 -21.61 1.10
CA GLU A 273 -30.14 -21.30 1.85
C GLU A 273 -30.63 -19.87 1.56
N ARG A 274 -29.75 -18.89 1.50
CA ARG A 274 -30.12 -17.51 1.18
C ARG A 274 -30.63 -17.36 -0.27
N VAL A 275 -29.97 -18.01 -1.22
CA VAL A 275 -30.42 -17.99 -2.64
C VAL A 275 -31.76 -18.72 -2.84
N LYS A 276 -32.03 -19.77 -2.07
CA LYS A 276 -33.31 -20.46 -2.09
C LYS A 276 -34.50 -19.55 -1.76
N ALA A 277 -34.29 -18.55 -0.88
CA ALA A 277 -35.30 -17.54 -0.54
C ALA A 277 -35.67 -16.66 -1.75
N LEU A 278 -34.83 -16.59 -2.78
CA LEU A 278 -35.07 -15.83 -4.01
C LEU A 278 -35.87 -16.62 -5.10
N ALA A 279 -36.25 -17.88 -4.83
CA ALA A 279 -36.92 -18.71 -5.80
C ALA A 279 -38.24 -18.09 -6.28
N GLY A 280 -38.47 -18.09 -7.60
CA GLY A 280 -39.68 -17.55 -8.25
C GLY A 280 -39.63 -16.04 -8.52
N LEU A 281 -38.61 -15.33 -8.05
CA LEU A 281 -38.42 -13.91 -8.34
C LEU A 281 -38.17 -13.70 -9.84
N ASP A 282 -38.76 -12.65 -10.41
CA ASP A 282 -38.58 -12.31 -11.82
C ASP A 282 -37.14 -11.87 -12.07
N ALA A 283 -36.49 -12.40 -13.11
CA ALA A 283 -35.09 -12.13 -13.42
C ALA A 283 -34.80 -10.63 -13.67
N SER A 284 -35.78 -9.82 -14.08
CA SER A 284 -35.64 -8.39 -14.27
C SER A 284 -35.28 -7.62 -12.99
N VAL A 285 -35.49 -8.26 -11.83
CA VAL A 285 -35.07 -7.68 -10.54
C VAL A 285 -33.55 -7.60 -10.43
N VAL A 286 -32.84 -8.55 -11.01
CA VAL A 286 -31.37 -8.53 -11.06
C VAL A 286 -30.85 -7.24 -11.73
N ASP A 287 -31.48 -6.86 -12.86
CA ASP A 287 -31.15 -5.60 -13.55
C ASP A 287 -31.51 -4.35 -12.75
N LYS A 288 -32.58 -4.42 -11.93
CA LYS A 288 -32.95 -3.30 -11.04
C LYS A 288 -31.92 -3.14 -9.94
N VAL A 289 -31.56 -4.23 -9.27
CA VAL A 289 -30.52 -4.24 -8.24
C VAL A 289 -29.20 -3.71 -8.80
N ALA A 290 -28.78 -4.16 -10.00
CA ALA A 290 -27.56 -3.66 -10.64
C ALA A 290 -27.56 -2.14 -10.86
N ARG A 291 -28.73 -1.53 -11.17
CA ARG A 291 -28.86 -0.07 -11.31
C ARG A 291 -28.91 0.68 -9.99
N ASP A 292 -29.40 0.04 -8.92
CA ASP A 292 -29.57 0.66 -7.62
C ASP A 292 -28.29 0.57 -6.74
N ILE A 293 -27.28 -0.16 -7.21
CA ILE A 293 -25.97 -0.25 -6.53
C ILE A 293 -25.39 1.14 -6.30
N LYS A 294 -24.97 1.35 -5.06
CA LYS A 294 -24.19 2.53 -4.66
C LYS A 294 -22.74 2.14 -4.42
N LEU A 295 -21.85 2.74 -5.19
CA LEU A 295 -20.42 2.58 -4.98
C LEU A 295 -19.99 3.14 -3.62
N THR A 296 -19.00 2.50 -3.02
CA THR A 296 -18.28 3.07 -1.88
C THR A 296 -17.64 4.40 -2.30
N PRO A 297 -17.74 5.45 -1.47
CA PRO A 297 -17.08 6.72 -1.75
C PRO A 297 -15.60 6.51 -2.07
N GLY A 298 -15.12 7.16 -3.14
CA GLY A 298 -13.74 7.01 -3.61
C GLY A 298 -13.50 5.84 -4.57
N ALA A 299 -14.40 4.86 -4.70
CA ALA A 299 -14.20 3.67 -5.55
C ALA A 299 -13.87 4.01 -7.02
N ARG A 300 -14.63 4.93 -7.64
CA ARG A 300 -14.33 5.37 -9.02
C ARG A 300 -12.96 6.04 -9.14
N THR A 301 -12.62 6.87 -8.17
CA THR A 301 -11.33 7.57 -8.12
C THR A 301 -10.20 6.55 -8.01
N THR A 302 -10.34 5.56 -7.12
CA THR A 302 -9.36 4.49 -6.91
C THR A 302 -9.11 3.72 -8.20
N ILE A 303 -10.16 3.17 -8.81
CA ILE A 303 -10.03 2.36 -10.03
C ILE A 303 -9.46 3.20 -11.18
N ARG A 304 -9.99 4.40 -11.43
CA ARG A 304 -9.52 5.31 -12.49
C ARG A 304 -8.04 5.63 -12.31
N THR A 305 -7.60 5.97 -11.09
CA THR A 305 -6.21 6.31 -10.80
C THR A 305 -5.29 5.10 -11.03
N LEU A 306 -5.67 3.93 -10.55
CA LEU A 306 -4.90 2.70 -10.74
C LEU A 306 -4.81 2.32 -12.23
N LYS A 307 -5.88 2.47 -12.99
CA LYS A 307 -5.86 2.22 -14.43
C LYS A 307 -4.96 3.20 -15.19
N ARG A 308 -4.93 4.50 -14.81
CA ARG A 308 -3.96 5.47 -15.35
C ARG A 308 -2.51 5.04 -15.11
N LEU A 309 -2.25 4.41 -13.98
CA LEU A 309 -0.93 3.87 -13.63
C LEU A 309 -0.62 2.51 -14.26
N GLY A 310 -1.54 1.97 -15.08
CA GLY A 310 -1.37 0.71 -15.78
C GLY A 310 -1.64 -0.53 -14.94
N TYR A 311 -2.29 -0.40 -13.80
CA TYR A 311 -2.72 -1.56 -13.03
C TYR A 311 -3.81 -2.34 -13.74
N LYS A 312 -3.76 -3.66 -13.59
CA LYS A 312 -4.90 -4.53 -13.80
C LYS A 312 -5.81 -4.46 -12.58
N ALA A 313 -7.07 -4.14 -12.78
CA ALA A 313 -8.04 -3.99 -11.69
C ALA A 313 -9.23 -4.92 -11.92
N GLY A 314 -9.66 -5.61 -10.87
CA GLY A 314 -10.81 -6.49 -10.96
C GLY A 314 -11.43 -6.82 -9.62
N VAL A 315 -12.47 -7.68 -9.68
CA VAL A 315 -13.27 -8.07 -8.52
C VAL A 315 -13.43 -9.58 -8.43
N VAL A 316 -13.48 -10.07 -7.18
CA VAL A 316 -13.89 -11.44 -6.85
C VAL A 316 -14.86 -11.37 -5.70
N SER A 317 -16.09 -11.85 -5.89
CA SER A 317 -17.19 -11.68 -4.94
C SER A 317 -17.92 -12.98 -4.65
N GLY A 318 -18.40 -13.11 -3.42
CA GLY A 318 -19.42 -14.08 -3.02
C GLY A 318 -20.84 -13.75 -3.53
N GLY A 319 -21.03 -12.56 -4.11
CA GLY A 319 -22.30 -12.14 -4.75
C GLY A 319 -22.53 -12.78 -6.12
N PHE A 320 -23.26 -12.10 -7.03
CA PHE A 320 -23.74 -12.70 -8.26
C PHE A 320 -23.27 -11.97 -9.51
N ILE A 321 -22.71 -12.74 -10.46
CA ILE A 321 -22.09 -12.20 -11.68
C ILE A 321 -23.06 -11.37 -12.52
N GLN A 322 -24.33 -11.73 -12.55
CA GLN A 322 -25.34 -11.00 -13.30
C GLN A 322 -25.55 -9.57 -12.81
N VAL A 323 -25.30 -9.31 -11.52
CA VAL A 323 -25.35 -7.97 -10.90
C VAL A 323 -24.01 -7.25 -11.04
N ILE A 324 -22.91 -8.01 -10.92
CA ILE A 324 -21.55 -7.45 -10.86
C ILE A 324 -21.01 -7.10 -12.26
N GLU A 325 -21.34 -7.88 -13.28
CA GLU A 325 -20.82 -7.68 -14.64
C GLU A 325 -21.16 -6.29 -15.26
N PRO A 326 -22.39 -5.75 -15.11
CA PRO A 326 -22.69 -4.38 -15.53
C PRO A 326 -21.80 -3.34 -14.83
N LEU A 327 -21.56 -3.51 -13.52
CA LEU A 327 -20.69 -2.66 -12.73
C LEU A 327 -19.23 -2.77 -13.18
N ALA A 328 -18.75 -3.97 -13.43
CA ALA A 328 -17.39 -4.22 -13.91
C ALA A 328 -17.15 -3.54 -15.26
N ARG A 329 -18.14 -3.59 -16.18
CA ARG A 329 -18.07 -2.87 -17.47
C ARG A 329 -18.07 -1.35 -17.30
N GLU A 330 -18.91 -0.82 -16.40
CA GLU A 330 -19.00 0.61 -16.12
C GLU A 330 -17.68 1.16 -15.54
N LEU A 331 -17.01 0.38 -14.69
CA LEU A 331 -15.73 0.73 -14.05
C LEU A 331 -14.51 0.33 -14.89
N GLU A 332 -14.74 -0.27 -16.09
CA GLU A 332 -13.68 -0.75 -16.98
C GLU A 332 -12.71 -1.73 -16.30
N LEU A 333 -13.26 -2.62 -15.46
CA LEU A 333 -12.46 -3.63 -14.79
C LEU A 333 -11.92 -4.66 -15.79
N ASP A 334 -10.70 -5.14 -15.55
CA ASP A 334 -10.04 -6.13 -16.43
C ASP A 334 -10.59 -7.54 -16.21
N PHE A 335 -11.14 -7.83 -15.05
CA PHE A 335 -11.75 -9.12 -14.71
C PHE A 335 -12.83 -8.99 -13.62
N ALA A 336 -13.77 -9.94 -13.64
CA ALA A 336 -14.79 -10.10 -12.60
C ALA A 336 -15.08 -11.60 -12.42
N ARG A 337 -15.19 -12.05 -11.17
CA ARG A 337 -15.61 -13.42 -10.83
C ARG A 337 -16.56 -13.38 -9.66
N ALA A 338 -17.69 -14.10 -9.79
CA ALA A 338 -18.71 -14.21 -8.76
C ALA A 338 -19.57 -15.47 -9.00
N ASN A 339 -20.45 -15.79 -8.07
CA ASN A 339 -21.41 -16.88 -8.24
C ASN A 339 -22.41 -16.57 -9.36
N THR A 340 -23.02 -17.61 -9.93
CA THR A 340 -23.99 -17.46 -11.00
C THR A 340 -25.37 -17.92 -10.53
N LEU A 341 -26.38 -17.03 -10.56
CA LEU A 341 -27.76 -17.39 -10.30
C LEU A 341 -28.32 -18.20 -11.45
N GLU A 342 -29.06 -19.30 -11.15
CA GLU A 342 -29.79 -20.05 -12.15
C GLU A 342 -31.10 -19.35 -12.48
N ILE A 343 -31.30 -19.07 -13.78
CA ILE A 343 -32.51 -18.45 -14.33
C ILE A 343 -33.13 -19.39 -15.33
N VAL A 344 -34.41 -19.75 -15.12
CA VAL A 344 -35.19 -20.57 -16.04
C VAL A 344 -36.54 -19.87 -16.30
N ASP A 345 -36.94 -19.78 -17.56
CA ASP A 345 -38.17 -19.12 -17.99
C ASP A 345 -38.36 -17.71 -17.43
N GLY A 346 -37.25 -16.93 -17.34
CA GLY A 346 -37.25 -15.55 -16.84
C GLY A 346 -37.40 -15.41 -15.32
N LYS A 347 -37.24 -16.50 -14.57
CA LYS A 347 -37.32 -16.49 -13.10
C LYS A 347 -36.08 -17.11 -12.45
N LEU A 348 -35.72 -16.61 -11.28
CA LEU A 348 -34.74 -17.23 -10.42
C LEU A 348 -35.24 -18.55 -9.89
N THR A 349 -34.45 -19.61 -10.02
CA THR A 349 -34.85 -20.95 -9.52
C THR A 349 -34.60 -21.13 -8.02
N GLY A 350 -33.85 -20.19 -7.40
CA GLY A 350 -33.36 -20.33 -6.02
C GLY A 350 -32.10 -21.19 -5.92
N ARG A 351 -31.34 -21.35 -7.02
CA ARG A 351 -30.09 -22.11 -7.07
C ARG A 351 -28.97 -21.28 -7.68
N VAL A 352 -27.73 -21.60 -7.30
CA VAL A 352 -26.51 -21.17 -7.99
C VAL A 352 -26.02 -22.29 -8.90
N ILE A 353 -25.38 -21.93 -10.01
CA ILE A 353 -24.77 -22.87 -10.96
C ILE A 353 -23.27 -22.66 -11.04
N GLY A 354 -22.54 -23.74 -11.28
CA GLY A 354 -21.09 -23.74 -11.29
C GLY A 354 -20.46 -23.80 -9.87
N PRO A 355 -19.15 -23.63 -9.77
CA PRO A 355 -18.44 -23.68 -8.50
C PRO A 355 -18.78 -22.44 -7.64
N VAL A 356 -18.94 -22.66 -6.33
CA VAL A 356 -19.16 -21.57 -5.37
C VAL A 356 -17.86 -20.78 -5.18
N ILE A 357 -17.99 -19.47 -5.21
CA ILE A 357 -16.88 -18.55 -4.90
C ILE A 357 -16.85 -18.33 -3.40
N ASP A 358 -16.18 -19.25 -2.73
CA ASP A 358 -15.89 -19.20 -1.30
C ASP A 358 -14.54 -18.51 -1.01
N ARG A 359 -14.12 -18.54 0.24
CA ARG A 359 -12.85 -17.99 0.72
C ARG A 359 -11.65 -18.51 -0.07
N LYS A 360 -11.57 -19.82 -0.30
CA LYS A 360 -10.47 -20.46 -1.05
C LYS A 360 -10.55 -20.08 -2.54
N ALA A 361 -11.73 -20.09 -3.12
CA ALA A 361 -11.93 -19.72 -4.51
C ALA A 361 -11.58 -18.26 -4.79
N LYS A 362 -11.76 -17.35 -3.81
CA LYS A 362 -11.27 -15.95 -3.92
C LYS A 362 -9.74 -15.91 -4.07
N ALA A 363 -8.99 -16.61 -3.22
CA ALA A 363 -7.53 -16.66 -3.29
C ALA A 363 -7.04 -17.30 -4.61
N GLU A 364 -7.65 -18.41 -5.04
CA GLU A 364 -7.33 -19.07 -6.32
C GLU A 364 -7.63 -18.14 -7.52
N SER A 365 -8.71 -17.38 -7.46
CA SER A 365 -9.04 -16.38 -8.49
C SER A 365 -7.97 -15.31 -8.61
N LEU A 366 -7.46 -14.77 -7.49
CA LEU A 366 -6.36 -13.81 -7.48
C LEU A 366 -5.11 -14.40 -8.15
N LYS A 367 -4.74 -15.64 -7.79
CA LYS A 367 -3.59 -16.35 -8.38
C LYS A 367 -3.75 -16.53 -9.90
N GLU A 368 -4.93 -16.94 -10.34
CA GLU A 368 -5.23 -17.15 -11.75
C GLU A 368 -5.16 -15.83 -12.55
N PHE A 369 -5.74 -14.74 -12.02
CA PHE A 369 -5.66 -13.43 -12.65
C PHE A 369 -4.21 -12.90 -12.70
N ALA A 370 -3.44 -13.07 -11.64
CA ALA A 370 -2.04 -12.70 -11.61
C ALA A 370 -1.26 -13.50 -12.66
N TRP A 371 -1.40 -14.82 -12.67
CA TRP A 371 -0.71 -15.71 -13.61
C TRP A 371 -1.07 -15.41 -15.07
N SER A 372 -2.36 -15.24 -15.40
CA SER A 372 -2.81 -14.97 -16.77
C SER A 372 -2.34 -13.62 -17.32
N ASN A 373 -1.92 -12.70 -16.46
CA ASN A 373 -1.35 -11.42 -16.83
C ASN A 373 0.18 -11.36 -16.68
N GLY A 374 0.85 -12.47 -16.35
CA GLY A 374 2.30 -12.49 -16.12
C GLY A 374 2.75 -11.69 -14.91
N ILE A 375 1.88 -11.53 -13.90
CA ILE A 375 2.12 -10.74 -12.69
C ILE A 375 2.42 -11.71 -11.54
N GLN A 376 3.47 -11.45 -10.79
CA GLN A 376 3.83 -12.26 -9.63
C GLN A 376 2.97 -11.86 -8.41
N LEU A 377 2.74 -12.80 -7.47
CA LEU A 377 1.86 -12.55 -6.32
C LEU A 377 2.33 -11.38 -5.44
N HIS A 378 3.64 -11.18 -5.27
CA HIS A 378 4.15 -10.03 -4.53
C HIS A 378 3.82 -8.67 -5.20
N GLN A 379 3.43 -8.68 -6.48
CA GLN A 379 3.00 -7.51 -7.24
C GLN A 379 1.47 -7.29 -7.20
N THR A 380 0.75 -8.09 -6.43
CA THR A 380 -0.70 -8.00 -6.31
C THR A 380 -1.12 -7.26 -5.02
N VAL A 381 -2.29 -6.66 -5.08
CA VAL A 381 -2.99 -6.05 -3.94
C VAL A 381 -4.36 -6.70 -3.84
N ALA A 382 -4.80 -7.03 -2.64
CA ALA A 382 -6.15 -7.49 -2.37
C ALA A 382 -6.82 -6.60 -1.33
N VAL A 383 -8.10 -6.27 -1.55
CA VAL A 383 -8.89 -5.41 -0.66
C VAL A 383 -10.21 -6.10 -0.35
N GLY A 384 -10.57 -6.20 0.94
CA GLY A 384 -11.80 -6.83 1.39
C GLY A 384 -12.17 -6.43 2.81
N ASP A 385 -13.38 -6.80 3.27
CA ASP A 385 -13.92 -6.42 4.59
C ASP A 385 -14.26 -7.62 5.48
N GLY A 386 -14.37 -8.82 4.93
CA GLY A 386 -14.92 -9.99 5.61
C GLY A 386 -13.95 -11.15 5.83
N ALA A 387 -14.35 -12.11 6.66
CA ALA A 387 -13.58 -13.33 6.90
C ALA A 387 -13.42 -14.21 5.63
N ASN A 388 -14.30 -14.03 4.66
CA ASN A 388 -14.24 -14.67 3.34
C ASN A 388 -13.09 -14.13 2.46
N ASP A 389 -12.43 -13.04 2.86
CA ASP A 389 -11.30 -12.43 2.14
C ASP A 389 -9.94 -12.81 2.71
N ILE A 390 -9.89 -13.43 3.89
CA ILE A 390 -8.64 -13.73 4.60
C ILE A 390 -7.61 -14.42 3.70
N ASP A 391 -8.01 -15.46 2.96
CA ASP A 391 -7.07 -16.20 2.12
C ASP A 391 -6.62 -15.39 0.90
N MET A 392 -7.49 -14.55 0.34
CA MET A 392 -7.17 -13.66 -0.76
C MET A 392 -6.18 -12.57 -0.31
N LEU A 393 -6.43 -11.93 0.84
CA LEU A 393 -5.54 -10.92 1.40
C LEU A 393 -4.18 -11.52 1.76
N SER A 394 -4.17 -12.69 2.43
CA SER A 394 -2.93 -13.38 2.81
C SER A 394 -2.11 -13.89 1.61
N THR A 395 -2.75 -14.10 0.46
CA THR A 395 -2.10 -14.54 -0.78
C THR A 395 -1.48 -13.37 -1.55
N ALA A 396 -2.04 -12.19 -1.40
CA ALA A 396 -1.58 -10.99 -2.11
C ALA A 396 -0.22 -10.50 -1.60
N GLY A 397 0.48 -9.73 -2.42
CA GLY A 397 1.69 -9.04 -2.00
C GLY A 397 1.44 -7.83 -1.07
N LEU A 398 0.16 -7.40 -0.98
CA LEU A 398 -0.34 -6.42 -0.01
C LEU A 398 -1.82 -6.70 0.21
N GLY A 399 -2.18 -7.19 1.39
CA GLY A 399 -3.56 -7.40 1.81
C GLY A 399 -4.07 -6.20 2.62
N ILE A 400 -5.17 -5.59 2.18
CA ILE A 400 -5.76 -4.40 2.80
C ILE A 400 -7.15 -4.73 3.34
N ALA A 401 -7.32 -4.62 4.65
CA ALA A 401 -8.61 -4.73 5.32
C ALA A 401 -9.34 -3.38 5.27
N PHE A 402 -10.48 -3.31 4.57
CA PHE A 402 -11.24 -2.08 4.36
C PHE A 402 -12.53 -2.11 5.18
N ASN A 403 -12.68 -1.20 6.16
CA ASN A 403 -13.80 -1.18 7.13
C ASN A 403 -14.11 -2.57 7.69
N ALA A 404 -13.06 -3.35 7.90
CA ALA A 404 -13.14 -4.78 8.08
C ALA A 404 -13.49 -5.18 9.51
N LYS A 405 -14.04 -6.39 9.62
CA LYS A 405 -14.24 -7.06 10.91
C LYS A 405 -12.87 -7.40 11.56
N PRO A 406 -12.79 -7.45 12.89
CA PRO A 406 -11.52 -7.65 13.61
C PRO A 406 -10.69 -8.85 13.12
N ALA A 407 -11.32 -9.96 12.83
CA ALA A 407 -10.66 -11.17 12.35
C ALA A 407 -9.88 -10.98 11.03
N LEU A 408 -10.31 -10.07 10.15
CA LEU A 408 -9.58 -9.75 8.93
C LEU A 408 -8.48 -8.73 9.20
N GLN A 409 -8.71 -7.77 10.10
CA GLN A 409 -7.70 -6.77 10.48
C GLN A 409 -6.45 -7.41 11.11
N GLU A 410 -6.63 -8.51 11.86
CA GLU A 410 -5.50 -9.24 12.49
C GLU A 410 -4.55 -9.89 11.49
N VAL A 411 -5.02 -10.24 10.30
CA VAL A 411 -4.24 -10.96 9.28
C VAL A 411 -3.83 -10.10 8.09
N ALA A 412 -4.41 -8.92 7.94
CA ALA A 412 -4.09 -7.99 6.86
C ALA A 412 -2.73 -7.30 7.08
N ASP A 413 -2.09 -6.91 5.98
CA ASP A 413 -0.87 -6.10 6.04
C ASP A 413 -1.16 -4.65 6.42
N ALA A 414 -2.35 -4.15 6.07
CA ALA A 414 -2.80 -2.80 6.34
C ALA A 414 -4.31 -2.77 6.58
N SER A 415 -4.77 -1.79 7.35
CA SER A 415 -6.20 -1.53 7.57
C SER A 415 -6.56 -0.10 7.18
N VAL A 416 -7.76 0.08 6.64
CA VAL A 416 -8.39 1.36 6.36
C VAL A 416 -9.79 1.33 6.99
N ASN A 417 -9.97 2.07 8.08
CA ASN A 417 -11.21 2.06 8.87
C ASN A 417 -12.13 3.26 8.60
N HIS A 418 -11.80 4.06 7.62
CA HIS A 418 -12.63 5.16 7.14
C HIS A 418 -13.35 4.74 5.85
N PRO A 419 -14.65 5.06 5.66
CA PRO A 419 -15.44 4.55 4.53
C PRO A 419 -15.15 5.30 3.22
N LEU A 420 -13.88 5.43 2.86
CA LEU A 420 -13.38 6.13 1.68
C LEU A 420 -12.34 5.24 0.98
N LEU A 421 -12.74 4.58 -0.10
CA LEU A 421 -11.90 3.57 -0.76
C LEU A 421 -10.64 4.16 -1.41
N ASP A 422 -10.63 5.45 -1.72
CA ASP A 422 -9.47 6.13 -2.30
C ASP A 422 -8.27 6.26 -1.34
N GLN A 423 -8.44 5.94 -0.06
CA GLN A 423 -7.33 5.82 0.90
C GLN A 423 -6.40 4.65 0.58
N VAL A 424 -6.88 3.63 -0.13
CA VAL A 424 -6.04 2.54 -0.66
C VAL A 424 -4.90 3.10 -1.53
N LEU A 425 -5.14 4.20 -2.24
CA LEU A 425 -4.12 4.87 -3.06
C LEU A 425 -2.97 5.43 -2.21
N PHE A 426 -3.25 5.92 -1.00
CA PHE A 426 -2.23 6.44 -0.10
C PHE A 426 -1.30 5.32 0.41
N LEU A 427 -1.85 4.13 0.66
CA LEU A 427 -1.05 2.96 1.03
C LEU A 427 -0.11 2.54 -0.11
N LEU A 428 -0.48 2.81 -1.36
CA LEU A 428 0.35 2.57 -2.54
C LEU A 428 1.33 3.71 -2.84
N GLY A 429 1.41 4.73 -1.97
CA GLY A 429 2.31 5.88 -2.11
C GLY A 429 1.84 6.92 -3.12
N ILE A 430 0.54 6.96 -3.45
CA ILE A 430 -0.05 7.94 -4.37
C ILE A 430 -0.70 9.04 -3.53
N SER A 431 -0.21 10.26 -3.63
CA SER A 431 -0.70 11.38 -2.84
C SER A 431 -2.05 11.92 -3.35
N ARG A 432 -2.79 12.61 -2.47
CA ARG A 432 -4.03 13.32 -2.83
C ARG A 432 -3.79 14.32 -3.95
N HIS A 433 -2.69 15.06 -3.90
CA HIS A 433 -2.36 16.07 -4.89
C HIS A 433 -2.19 15.46 -6.29
N GLU A 434 -1.47 14.33 -6.42
CA GLU A 434 -1.30 13.63 -7.69
C GLU A 434 -2.64 13.16 -8.28
N ILE A 435 -3.54 12.67 -7.41
CA ILE A 435 -4.89 12.24 -7.80
C ILE A 435 -5.70 13.44 -8.32
N GLU A 436 -5.72 14.55 -7.57
CA GLU A 436 -6.49 15.74 -7.91
C GLU A 436 -5.95 16.39 -9.20
N ASP A 437 -4.64 16.49 -9.37
CA ASP A 437 -4.01 16.99 -10.58
C ASP A 437 -4.36 16.17 -11.83
N ALA A 438 -4.34 14.84 -11.70
CA ALA A 438 -4.74 13.95 -12.78
C ALA A 438 -6.23 14.10 -13.11
N ASP A 439 -7.08 14.18 -12.10
CA ASP A 439 -8.52 14.37 -12.28
C ASP A 439 -8.88 15.74 -12.88
N LEU A 440 -8.14 16.79 -12.52
CA LEU A 440 -8.30 18.12 -13.12
C LEU A 440 -7.95 18.12 -14.60
N ARG A 441 -6.87 17.46 -15.02
CA ARG A 441 -6.46 17.34 -16.41
C ARG A 441 -7.51 16.63 -17.27
N ASP A 442 -8.17 15.61 -16.73
CA ASP A 442 -9.18 14.82 -17.43
C ASP A 442 -10.60 15.38 -17.28
N GLY A 443 -10.79 16.50 -16.54
CA GLY A 443 -12.09 17.09 -16.27
C GLY A 443 -13.01 16.23 -15.39
N THR A 444 -12.44 15.29 -14.67
CA THR A 444 -13.17 14.35 -13.79
C THR A 444 -13.10 14.72 -12.31
N TYR A 445 -12.44 15.84 -11.98
CA TYR A 445 -12.27 16.32 -10.61
C TYR A 445 -13.60 16.57 -9.91
N ARG A 446 -13.79 15.90 -8.76
CA ARG A 446 -14.92 16.13 -7.87
C ARG A 446 -14.44 15.96 -6.42
N ARG A 447 -14.43 17.06 -5.66
CA ARG A 447 -14.26 16.96 -4.20
C ARG A 447 -15.47 16.26 -3.58
N VAL A 448 -15.23 15.24 -2.80
CA VAL A 448 -16.26 14.61 -1.97
C VAL A 448 -16.62 15.62 -0.88
N PRO A 449 -17.89 16.08 -0.77
CA PRO A 449 -18.27 16.98 0.31
C PRO A 449 -18.09 16.28 1.65
N LEU A 450 -17.46 16.94 2.62
CA LEU A 450 -17.57 16.52 4.03
C LEU A 450 -19.05 16.68 4.41
N ARG A 451 -19.78 15.58 4.46
CA ARG A 451 -21.03 15.60 5.23
C ARG A 451 -20.64 15.69 6.70
N GLY A 452 -21.02 16.83 7.31
CA GLY A 452 -20.87 17.05 8.74
C GLY A 452 -21.67 16.06 9.55
#